data_3d87ad85c531c031f1d759bfb762888f
#
_entry.id   3d87ad85c531c031f1d759bfb762888f
#
_cell.length_a   1.000
_cell.length_b   1.000
_cell.length_c   1.000
_cell.angle_alpha   90.00
_cell.angle_beta   90.00
_cell.angle_gamma   90.00
#
_symmetry.space_group_name_H-M   'P 1'
#
loop_
_entity.id
_entity.type
_entity.pdbx_description
1 polymer ?
#
loop_
_entity_poly.entity_id
_entity_poly.type
_entity_poly.pdbx_seq_one_letter_code
_entity_poly.pdbx_strand_id
1 'polypeptide(L)'
;QYALDVVAGVIIAGEYVRLACQRHLDDLEKAKAAPYKYYFDVEKSEEIINFAEELTIAEGDEQENVTAYPFQCFILGSLNGWRTKEKGHRRFRTSYVQLGRQNGKSFINGILACYYGNFDGYKYGKIFCTATKQDQANIVFDEIVKFINSDEDLSEWFKVHEHNHTIDCLCTHSEIKALSGDTKSLDGHRAYLGIV
;
A
#
# COMPACT_ATOMS: atom_id res chain seq x y z
N GLN A 1 -17.54 -7.30 1.94
CA GLN A 1 -18.82 -6.81 1.39
C GLN A 1 -18.63 -6.12 0.04
N TYR A 2 -17.67 -5.19 -0.14
CA TYR A 2 -17.45 -4.44 -1.40
C TYR A 2 -17.39 -5.35 -2.65
N ALA A 3 -16.64 -6.45 -2.61
CA ALA A 3 -16.52 -7.37 -3.73
C ALA A 3 -17.86 -8.05 -4.09
N LEU A 4 -18.66 -8.40 -3.10
CA LEU A 4 -20.00 -8.96 -3.31
C LEU A 4 -20.93 -7.95 -3.99
N ASP A 5 -20.94 -6.73 -3.51
CA ASP A 5 -21.80 -5.65 -4.02
C ASP A 5 -21.42 -5.27 -5.47
N VAL A 6 -20.13 -5.26 -5.80
CA VAL A 6 -19.64 -5.03 -7.16
C VAL A 6 -20.05 -6.16 -8.11
N VAL A 7 -19.87 -7.42 -7.68
CA VAL A 7 -20.22 -8.58 -8.53
C VAL A 7 -21.73 -8.72 -8.70
N ALA A 8 -22.49 -8.40 -7.66
CA ALA A 8 -23.97 -8.38 -7.72
C ALA A 8 -24.54 -7.18 -8.51
N GLY A 9 -23.70 -6.21 -8.91
CA GLY A 9 -24.13 -5.03 -9.63
C GLY A 9 -24.80 -3.94 -8.75
N VAL A 10 -24.73 -4.07 -7.43
CA VAL A 10 -25.19 -3.05 -6.46
C VAL A 10 -24.28 -1.83 -6.55
N ILE A 11 -22.97 -2.05 -6.67
CA ILE A 11 -21.99 -1.00 -6.95
C ILE A 11 -21.63 -1.06 -8.44
N ILE A 12 -21.85 0.06 -9.13
CA ILE A 12 -21.46 0.19 -10.55
C ILE A 12 -19.94 0.33 -10.61
N ALA A 13 -19.28 -0.59 -11.31
CA ALA A 13 -17.84 -0.62 -11.44
C ALA A 13 -17.40 -1.00 -12.85
N GLY A 14 -16.23 -0.54 -13.25
CA GLY A 14 -15.61 -0.91 -14.52
C GLY A 14 -15.29 -2.42 -14.59
N GLU A 15 -15.09 -2.91 -15.82
CA GLU A 15 -14.87 -4.34 -16.08
C GLU A 15 -13.73 -4.93 -15.24
N TYR A 16 -12.57 -4.28 -15.21
CA TYR A 16 -11.41 -4.79 -14.47
C TYR A 16 -11.62 -4.82 -12.95
N VAL A 17 -12.40 -3.89 -12.41
CA VAL A 17 -12.78 -3.90 -10.98
C VAL A 17 -13.69 -5.09 -10.71
N ARG A 18 -14.69 -5.34 -11.56
CA ARG A 18 -15.57 -6.51 -11.44
C ARG A 18 -14.78 -7.82 -11.51
N LEU A 19 -13.85 -7.93 -12.47
CA LEU A 19 -12.99 -9.11 -12.62
C LEU A 19 -12.08 -9.31 -11.40
N ALA A 20 -11.54 -8.23 -10.81
CA ALA A 20 -10.74 -8.31 -9.59
C ALA A 20 -11.58 -8.78 -8.39
N CYS A 21 -12.80 -8.26 -8.23
CA CYS A 21 -13.74 -8.69 -7.20
C CYS A 21 -14.17 -10.15 -7.39
N GLN A 22 -14.53 -10.53 -8.62
CA GLN A 22 -14.90 -11.91 -8.94
C GLN A 22 -13.75 -12.88 -8.65
N ARG A 23 -12.52 -12.55 -9.09
CA ARG A 23 -11.33 -13.34 -8.77
C ARG A 23 -11.15 -13.51 -7.25
N HIS A 24 -11.36 -12.44 -6.47
CA HIS A 24 -11.25 -12.51 -5.01
C HIS A 24 -12.25 -13.52 -4.43
N LEU A 25 -13.52 -13.47 -4.85
CA LEU A 25 -14.55 -14.39 -4.37
C LEU A 25 -14.28 -15.83 -4.81
N ASP A 26 -13.91 -16.04 -6.08
CA ASP A 26 -13.56 -17.37 -6.61
C ASP A 26 -12.36 -17.97 -5.86
N ASP A 27 -11.37 -17.14 -5.53
CA ASP A 27 -10.18 -17.57 -4.83
C ASP A 27 -10.45 -17.89 -3.36
N LEU A 28 -11.41 -17.22 -2.71
CA LEU A 28 -11.89 -17.59 -1.37
C LEU A 28 -12.51 -19.00 -1.38
N GLU A 29 -13.30 -19.33 -2.40
CA GLU A 29 -13.85 -20.68 -2.55
C GLU A 29 -12.76 -21.72 -2.83
N LYS A 30 -11.84 -21.42 -3.74
CA LYS A 30 -10.69 -22.30 -4.05
C LYS A 30 -9.79 -22.54 -2.84
N ALA A 31 -9.64 -21.53 -1.95
CA ALA A 31 -8.78 -21.62 -0.79
C ALA A 31 -9.26 -22.67 0.25
N LYS A 32 -10.54 -23.05 0.20
CA LYS A 32 -11.12 -24.14 1.01
C LYS A 32 -10.58 -25.52 0.62
N ALA A 33 -10.06 -25.67 -0.60
CA ALA A 33 -9.52 -26.94 -1.11
C ALA A 33 -8.01 -27.07 -0.85
N ALA A 34 -7.56 -28.27 -0.46
CA ALA A 34 -6.16 -28.55 -0.11
C ALA A 34 -5.11 -28.24 -1.18
N PRO A 35 -5.33 -28.49 -2.51
CA PRO A 35 -4.32 -28.23 -3.52
C PRO A 35 -4.12 -26.75 -3.87
N TYR A 36 -4.99 -25.85 -3.39
CA TYR A 36 -4.85 -24.43 -3.69
C TYR A 36 -3.70 -23.81 -2.89
N LYS A 37 -2.81 -23.12 -3.57
CA LYS A 37 -1.53 -22.64 -3.00
C LYS A 37 -1.67 -21.39 -2.11
N TYR A 38 -2.83 -20.74 -2.12
CA TYR A 38 -3.03 -19.47 -1.43
C TYR A 38 -4.14 -19.57 -0.40
N TYR A 39 -4.12 -18.69 0.58
CA TYR A 39 -5.20 -18.46 1.52
C TYR A 39 -5.37 -16.96 1.74
N PHE A 40 -6.52 -16.58 2.24
CA PHE A 40 -6.78 -15.20 2.63
C PHE A 40 -6.61 -15.09 4.14
N ASP A 41 -5.64 -14.29 4.53
CA ASP A 41 -5.34 -13.96 5.92
C ASP A 41 -6.15 -12.72 6.29
N VAL A 42 -7.21 -12.91 7.07
CA VAL A 42 -8.11 -11.83 7.48
C VAL A 42 -7.39 -10.86 8.42
N GLU A 43 -6.59 -11.37 9.36
CA GLU A 43 -5.84 -10.54 10.30
C GLU A 43 -4.88 -9.60 9.54
N LYS A 44 -4.13 -10.13 8.59
CA LYS A 44 -3.24 -9.31 7.75
C LYS A 44 -3.99 -8.31 6.88
N SER A 45 -5.18 -8.66 6.40
CA SER A 45 -6.04 -7.73 5.67
C SER A 45 -6.54 -6.59 6.57
N GLU A 46 -6.93 -6.90 7.79
CA GLU A 46 -7.42 -5.92 8.77
C GLU A 46 -6.30 -5.05 9.32
N GLU A 47 -5.10 -5.59 9.56
CA GLU A 47 -3.95 -4.83 10.04
C GLU A 47 -3.65 -3.59 9.18
N ILE A 48 -3.57 -3.73 7.86
CA ILE A 48 -3.27 -2.60 6.97
C ILE A 48 -4.45 -1.62 6.85
N ILE A 49 -5.70 -2.11 6.96
CA ILE A 49 -6.89 -1.26 6.91
C ILE A 49 -6.98 -0.45 8.21
N ASN A 50 -6.82 -1.10 9.35
CA ASN A 50 -6.83 -0.43 10.65
C ASN A 50 -5.70 0.59 10.74
N PHE A 51 -4.49 0.23 10.30
CA PHE A 51 -3.39 1.19 10.20
C PHE A 51 -3.76 2.42 9.37
N ALA A 52 -4.47 2.24 8.25
CA ALA A 52 -4.90 3.35 7.42
C ALA A 52 -5.96 4.24 8.10
N GLU A 53 -6.88 3.64 8.89
CA GLU A 53 -7.98 4.34 9.56
C GLU A 53 -7.57 4.97 10.91
N GLU A 54 -6.45 4.53 11.48
CA GLU A 54 -5.84 5.14 12.68
C GLU A 54 -5.08 6.45 12.37
N LEU A 55 -4.72 6.67 11.08
CA LEU A 55 -3.96 7.86 10.70
C LEU A 55 -4.83 9.13 10.73
N THR A 56 -4.19 10.22 11.07
CA THR A 56 -4.73 11.57 10.91
C THR A 56 -4.17 12.24 9.67
N ILE A 57 -5.01 12.95 8.95
CA ILE A 57 -4.61 13.80 7.82
C ILE A 57 -4.94 15.24 8.19
N ALA A 58 -3.96 16.13 8.00
CA ALA A 58 -4.20 17.55 8.09
C ALA A 58 -4.69 18.08 6.73
N GLU A 59 -5.93 18.56 6.67
CA GLU A 59 -6.44 19.39 5.59
C GLU A 59 -6.67 20.83 6.11
N GLY A 60 -5.75 21.73 5.77
CA GLY A 60 -5.74 23.09 6.30
C GLY A 60 -5.37 23.13 7.79
N ASP A 61 -6.22 23.77 8.60
CA ASP A 61 -6.02 23.90 10.05
C ASP A 61 -6.75 22.79 10.87
N GLU A 62 -7.46 21.88 10.20
CA GLU A 62 -8.21 20.81 10.83
C GLU A 62 -7.49 19.46 10.64
N GLN A 63 -7.46 18.66 11.71
CA GLN A 63 -6.99 17.26 11.65
C GLN A 63 -8.23 16.37 11.68
N GLU A 64 -8.36 15.51 10.68
CA GLU A 64 -9.42 14.52 10.60
C GLU A 64 -8.84 13.09 10.57
N ASN A 65 -9.52 12.17 11.25
CA ASN A 65 -9.21 10.76 11.13
C ASN A 65 -9.55 10.28 9.72
N VAL A 66 -8.68 9.48 9.17
CA VAL A 66 -8.87 8.89 7.85
C VAL A 66 -10.04 7.92 7.88
N THR A 67 -10.96 8.08 6.94
CA THR A 67 -11.96 7.04 6.63
C THR A 67 -11.63 6.44 5.27
N ALA A 68 -11.18 5.20 5.26
CA ALA A 68 -10.89 4.50 4.02
C ALA A 68 -12.17 4.12 3.27
N TYR A 69 -12.26 4.52 2.00
CA TYR A 69 -13.40 4.12 1.17
C TYR A 69 -13.40 2.60 0.92
N PRO A 70 -14.57 1.97 0.72
CA PRO A 70 -14.67 0.50 0.53
C PRO A 70 -13.78 -0.06 -0.58
N PHE A 71 -13.55 0.69 -1.66
CA PHE A 71 -12.64 0.27 -2.73
C PHE A 71 -11.16 0.33 -2.31
N GLN A 72 -10.79 1.29 -1.45
CA GLN A 72 -9.44 1.39 -0.88
C GLN A 72 -9.19 0.23 0.08
N CYS A 73 -10.15 -0.06 0.96
CA CYS A 73 -10.10 -1.24 1.83
C CYS A 73 -9.96 -2.54 1.02
N PHE A 74 -10.68 -2.66 -0.11
CA PHE A 74 -10.56 -3.82 -1.00
C PHE A 74 -9.17 -3.94 -1.62
N ILE A 75 -8.58 -2.83 -2.07
CA ILE A 75 -7.21 -2.80 -2.64
C ILE A 75 -6.19 -3.17 -1.57
N LEU A 76 -6.15 -2.43 -0.46
CA LEU A 76 -5.18 -2.62 0.62
C LEU A 76 -5.30 -4.02 1.23
N GLY A 77 -6.52 -4.41 1.61
CA GLY A 77 -6.79 -5.71 2.22
C GLY A 77 -6.50 -6.88 1.28
N SER A 78 -6.78 -6.75 -0.03
CA SER A 78 -6.44 -7.81 -0.99
C SER A 78 -4.94 -7.96 -1.18
N LEU A 79 -4.19 -6.85 -1.25
CA LEU A 79 -2.73 -6.87 -1.43
C LEU A 79 -2.03 -7.47 -0.20
N ASN A 80 -2.50 -7.16 0.99
CA ASN A 80 -1.89 -7.63 2.23
C ASN A 80 -2.44 -8.99 2.70
N GLY A 81 -3.74 -9.26 2.50
CA GLY A 81 -4.39 -10.46 3.03
C GLY A 81 -4.14 -11.74 2.22
N TRP A 82 -3.96 -11.68 0.89
CA TRP A 82 -3.67 -12.88 0.12
C TRP A 82 -2.23 -13.37 0.31
N ARG A 83 -2.08 -14.57 0.87
CA ARG A 83 -0.78 -15.17 1.25
C ARG A 83 -0.58 -16.58 0.64
N THR A 84 0.68 -16.98 0.53
CA THR A 84 1.05 -18.35 0.14
C THR A 84 0.97 -19.28 1.33
N LYS A 85 0.35 -20.46 1.19
CA LYS A 85 0.25 -21.46 2.27
C LYS A 85 1.63 -21.96 2.74
N GLU A 86 2.60 -22.01 1.84
CA GLU A 86 3.94 -22.55 2.15
C GLU A 86 4.75 -21.65 3.08
N LYS A 87 4.77 -20.33 2.82
CA LYS A 87 5.69 -19.39 3.48
C LYS A 87 5.03 -18.15 4.07
N GLY A 88 3.72 -18.00 3.93
CA GLY A 88 3.02 -16.79 4.36
C GLY A 88 3.38 -15.53 3.58
N HIS A 89 4.10 -15.65 2.46
CA HIS A 89 4.47 -14.49 1.65
C HIS A 89 3.26 -13.92 0.92
N ARG A 90 3.26 -12.62 0.65
CA ARG A 90 2.24 -11.95 -0.17
C ARG A 90 2.12 -12.64 -1.53
N ARG A 91 0.90 -12.95 -1.93
CA ARG A 91 0.59 -13.58 -3.22
C ARG A 91 0.88 -12.65 -4.38
N PHE A 92 0.40 -11.41 -4.27
CA PHE A 92 0.52 -10.44 -5.35
C PHE A 92 1.91 -9.79 -5.31
N ARG A 93 2.72 -10.06 -6.34
CA ARG A 93 4.05 -9.49 -6.52
C ARG A 93 4.00 -8.19 -7.31
N THR A 94 2.97 -8.02 -8.12
CA THR A 94 2.71 -6.84 -8.93
C THR A 94 1.24 -6.53 -8.87
N SER A 95 0.91 -5.26 -8.71
CA SER A 95 -0.45 -4.75 -8.81
C SER A 95 -0.47 -3.53 -9.72
N TYR A 96 -1.56 -3.36 -10.45
CA TYR A 96 -1.82 -2.18 -11.24
C TYR A 96 -3.14 -1.57 -10.78
N VAL A 97 -3.09 -0.31 -10.33
CA VAL A 97 -4.25 0.42 -9.81
C VAL A 97 -4.42 1.69 -10.63
N GLN A 98 -5.51 1.75 -11.38
CA GLN A 98 -5.86 2.93 -12.17
C GLN A 98 -7.08 3.61 -11.56
N LEU A 99 -6.87 4.84 -11.08
CA LEU A 99 -7.91 5.68 -10.49
C LEU A 99 -7.91 7.05 -11.17
N GLY A 100 -9.06 7.69 -11.23
CA GLY A 100 -9.18 9.08 -11.65
C GLY A 100 -8.33 10.01 -10.78
N ARG A 101 -8.19 11.26 -11.20
CA ARG A 101 -7.55 12.28 -10.35
C ARG A 101 -8.39 12.51 -9.09
N GLN A 102 -7.75 12.83 -7.97
CA GLN A 102 -8.39 13.12 -6.66
C GLN A 102 -9.19 11.95 -6.07
N ASN A 103 -8.81 10.71 -6.38
CA ASN A 103 -9.42 9.49 -5.83
C ASN A 103 -8.46 8.73 -4.88
N GLY A 104 -7.58 9.43 -4.19
CA GLY A 104 -6.75 8.86 -3.13
C GLY A 104 -5.63 7.92 -3.60
N LYS A 105 -5.08 8.09 -4.83
CA LYS A 105 -3.90 7.30 -5.26
C LYS A 105 -2.70 7.53 -4.34
N SER A 106 -2.39 8.81 -4.08
CA SER A 106 -1.28 9.18 -3.19
C SER A 106 -1.50 8.64 -1.79
N PHE A 107 -2.74 8.67 -1.30
CA PHE A 107 -3.12 8.07 -0.04
C PHE A 107 -2.78 6.57 0.01
N ILE A 108 -3.25 5.77 -0.97
CA ILE A 108 -2.95 4.34 -1.04
C ILE A 108 -1.44 4.09 -1.07
N ASN A 109 -0.70 4.87 -1.86
CA ASN A 109 0.75 4.77 -1.96
C ASN A 109 1.46 5.11 -0.64
N GLY A 110 1.00 6.15 0.07
CA GLY A 110 1.49 6.54 1.38
C GLY A 110 1.29 5.44 2.42
N ILE A 111 0.07 4.88 2.49
CA ILE A 111 -0.25 3.75 3.37
C ILE A 111 0.67 2.55 3.08
N LEU A 112 0.80 2.15 1.82
CA LEU A 112 1.65 1.02 1.44
C LEU A 112 3.11 1.26 1.81
N ALA A 113 3.64 2.46 1.57
CA ALA A 113 5.02 2.80 1.90
C ALA A 113 5.27 2.77 3.40
N CYS A 114 4.42 3.42 4.21
CA CYS A 114 4.57 3.47 5.66
C CYS A 114 4.36 2.10 6.30
N TYR A 115 3.28 1.39 5.93
CA TYR A 115 2.98 0.08 6.49
C TYR A 115 4.09 -0.94 6.19
N TYR A 116 4.48 -1.08 4.91
CA TYR A 116 5.54 -2.03 4.55
C TYR A 116 6.94 -1.56 4.96
N GLY A 117 7.11 -0.27 5.20
CA GLY A 117 8.34 0.27 5.73
C GLY A 117 8.57 -0.13 7.17
N ASN A 118 7.56 -0.01 8.02
CA ASN A 118 7.74 -0.09 9.46
C ASN A 118 6.92 -1.20 10.17
N PHE A 119 5.77 -1.62 9.62
CA PHE A 119 4.80 -2.42 10.38
C PHE A 119 4.58 -3.85 9.85
N ASP A 120 4.98 -4.17 8.60
CA ASP A 120 4.88 -5.54 8.03
C ASP A 120 5.92 -6.52 8.60
N GLY A 121 6.87 -6.04 9.44
CA GLY A 121 7.87 -6.86 10.14
C GLY A 121 9.10 -7.25 9.29
N TYR A 122 9.18 -6.85 8.02
CA TYR A 122 10.35 -7.09 7.19
C TYR A 122 11.46 -6.08 7.51
N LYS A 123 12.64 -6.57 7.92
CA LYS A 123 13.77 -5.73 8.32
C LYS A 123 14.69 -5.42 7.14
N TYR A 124 15.28 -4.21 7.17
CA TYR A 124 16.25 -3.72 6.18
C TYR A 124 15.67 -3.68 4.76
N GLY A 125 14.35 -3.47 4.63
CA GLY A 125 13.67 -3.34 3.36
C GLY A 125 14.06 -2.06 2.61
N LYS A 126 14.15 -2.12 1.29
CA LYS A 126 14.30 -0.95 0.43
C LYS A 126 12.98 -0.70 -0.30
N ILE A 127 12.40 0.48 -0.07
CA ILE A 127 11.15 0.90 -0.68
C ILE A 127 11.46 2.06 -1.61
N PHE A 128 11.10 1.92 -2.87
CA PHE A 128 11.37 2.93 -3.87
C PHE A 128 10.07 3.53 -4.41
N CYS A 129 9.96 4.85 -4.34
CA CYS A 129 8.99 5.64 -5.07
C CYS A 129 9.63 6.07 -6.37
N THR A 130 9.19 5.55 -7.51
CA THR A 130 9.84 5.78 -8.79
C THR A 130 8.88 6.42 -9.79
N ALA A 131 9.41 7.29 -10.63
CA ALA A 131 8.70 7.86 -11.77
C ALA A 131 9.70 8.14 -12.89
N THR A 132 9.19 8.44 -14.09
CA THR A 132 10.04 8.80 -15.24
C THR A 132 10.86 10.07 -14.99
N LYS A 133 10.33 11.01 -14.20
CA LYS A 133 11.01 12.23 -13.80
C LYS A 133 11.14 12.30 -12.28
N GLN A 134 12.24 12.87 -11.79
CA GLN A 134 12.49 13.03 -10.36
C GLN A 134 11.37 13.82 -9.66
N ASP A 135 10.89 14.89 -10.27
CA ASP A 135 9.82 15.71 -9.70
C ASP A 135 8.53 14.90 -9.46
N GLN A 136 8.23 13.93 -10.32
CA GLN A 136 7.07 13.04 -10.14
C GLN A 136 7.29 12.01 -9.02
N ALA A 137 8.50 11.49 -8.88
CA ALA A 137 8.85 10.61 -7.78
C ALA A 137 8.79 11.37 -6.43
N ASN A 138 9.22 12.63 -6.43
CA ASN A 138 9.16 13.50 -5.26
C ASN A 138 7.72 13.78 -4.82
N ILE A 139 6.75 13.88 -5.74
CA ILE A 139 5.33 14.06 -5.37
C ILE A 139 4.85 12.91 -4.48
N VAL A 140 5.18 11.67 -4.83
CA VAL A 140 4.82 10.50 -3.99
C VAL A 140 5.54 10.56 -2.64
N PHE A 141 6.80 10.93 -2.65
CA PHE A 141 7.60 11.10 -1.44
C PHE A 141 7.00 12.19 -0.52
N ASP A 142 6.67 13.35 -1.07
CA ASP A 142 6.11 14.48 -0.31
C ASP A 142 4.75 14.12 0.31
N GLU A 143 3.93 13.32 -0.36
CA GLU A 143 2.68 12.82 0.21
C GLU A 143 2.94 11.88 1.40
N ILE A 144 3.97 11.01 1.32
CA ILE A 144 4.37 10.16 2.46
C ILE A 144 4.85 11.02 3.63
N VAL A 145 5.65 12.06 3.34
CA VAL A 145 6.13 13.01 4.38
C VAL A 145 4.96 13.74 5.04
N LYS A 146 3.96 14.16 4.27
CA LYS A 146 2.75 14.77 4.84
C LYS A 146 2.01 13.82 5.78
N PHE A 147 1.85 12.55 5.42
CA PHE A 147 1.26 11.55 6.31
C PHE A 147 2.03 11.45 7.63
N ILE A 148 3.35 11.30 7.53
CA ILE A 148 4.21 11.17 8.70
C ILE A 148 4.10 12.40 9.60
N ASN A 149 4.10 13.60 9.00
CA ASN A 149 4.07 14.86 9.77
C ASN A 149 2.68 15.23 10.29
N SER A 150 1.61 14.64 9.73
CA SER A 150 0.24 14.91 10.17
C SER A 150 -0.16 14.14 11.42
N ASP A 151 0.59 13.12 11.77
CA ASP A 151 0.30 12.23 12.89
C ASP A 151 1.50 12.19 13.83
N GLU A 152 1.30 12.63 15.08
CA GLU A 152 2.38 12.74 16.07
C GLU A 152 2.95 11.35 16.41
N ASP A 153 2.07 10.35 16.59
CA ASP A 153 2.49 8.98 16.93
C ASP A 153 3.26 8.35 15.76
N LEU A 154 2.78 8.56 14.52
CA LEU A 154 3.46 8.05 13.34
C LEU A 154 4.84 8.70 13.15
N SER A 155 4.98 9.99 13.45
CA SER A 155 6.24 10.74 13.29
C SER A 155 7.38 10.18 14.14
N GLU A 156 7.08 9.58 15.30
CA GLU A 156 8.07 8.95 16.17
C GLU A 156 8.74 7.69 15.55
N TRP A 157 8.08 7.08 14.58
CA TRP A 157 8.55 5.83 13.93
C TRP A 157 9.36 6.06 12.67
N PHE A 158 9.46 7.32 12.21
CA PHE A 158 10.14 7.67 10.97
C PHE A 158 11.10 8.84 11.15
N LYS A 159 12.19 8.82 10.40
CA LYS A 159 13.10 9.95 10.31
C LYS A 159 13.21 10.43 8.88
N VAL A 160 12.67 11.62 8.63
CA VAL A 160 12.64 12.23 7.29
C VAL A 160 13.93 12.99 7.01
N HIS A 161 14.52 12.78 5.85
CA HIS A 161 15.68 13.48 5.31
C HIS A 161 15.30 14.17 3.99
N GLU A 162 14.73 15.35 4.09
CA GLU A 162 14.16 16.08 2.94
C GLU A 162 15.17 16.31 1.82
N HIS A 163 16.40 16.72 2.13
CA HIS A 163 17.42 17.05 1.14
C HIS A 163 17.88 15.86 0.29
N ASN A 164 17.73 14.64 0.79
CA ASN A 164 18.08 13.39 0.10
C ASN A 164 16.86 12.66 -0.45
N HIS A 165 15.64 13.14 -0.15
CA HIS A 165 14.38 12.45 -0.41
C HIS A 165 14.41 11.00 0.08
N THR A 166 14.81 10.82 1.35
CA THR A 166 14.85 9.53 2.04
C THR A 166 14.12 9.59 3.38
N ILE A 167 13.52 8.49 3.77
CA ILE A 167 12.88 8.30 5.08
C ILE A 167 13.42 7.02 5.69
N ASP A 168 13.98 7.10 6.88
CA ASP A 168 14.38 5.92 7.66
C ASP A 168 13.18 5.42 8.48
N CYS A 169 12.91 4.13 8.37
CA CYS A 169 11.88 3.42 9.13
C CYS A 169 12.54 2.84 10.39
N LEU A 170 12.22 3.39 11.55
CA LEU A 170 13.00 3.13 12.78
C LEU A 170 12.78 1.73 13.39
N CYS A 171 11.58 1.14 13.23
CA CYS A 171 11.28 -0.20 13.76
C CYS A 171 12.02 -1.31 13.01
N THR A 172 12.15 -1.16 11.69
CA THR A 172 12.63 -2.23 10.80
C THR A 172 14.02 -1.96 10.25
N HIS A 173 14.55 -0.74 10.45
CA HIS A 173 15.75 -0.25 9.78
C HIS A 173 15.63 -0.28 8.24
N SER A 174 14.40 -0.15 7.74
CA SER A 174 14.11 -0.03 6.31
C SER A 174 14.26 1.40 5.84
N GLU A 175 14.31 1.62 4.54
CA GLU A 175 14.47 2.95 3.94
C GLU A 175 13.44 3.14 2.82
N ILE A 176 12.76 4.28 2.80
CA ILE A 176 11.93 4.73 1.70
C ILE A 176 12.70 5.80 0.94
N LYS A 177 12.75 5.71 -0.38
CA LYS A 177 13.52 6.65 -1.22
C LYS A 177 12.81 6.98 -2.52
N ALA A 178 12.80 8.27 -2.89
CA ALA A 178 12.36 8.72 -4.21
C ALA A 178 13.52 8.60 -5.22
N LEU A 179 13.25 7.96 -6.37
CA LEU A 179 14.24 7.76 -7.43
C LEU A 179 13.62 8.06 -8.79
N SER A 180 14.37 8.72 -9.67
CA SER A 180 14.00 8.87 -11.08
C SER A 180 14.43 7.65 -11.90
N GLY A 181 13.69 7.37 -12.99
CA GLY A 181 13.99 6.27 -13.91
C GLY A 181 15.35 6.35 -14.61
N ASP A 182 15.95 7.54 -14.66
CA ASP A 182 17.26 7.76 -15.26
C ASP A 182 18.45 7.37 -14.37
N THR A 183 18.18 6.96 -13.14
CA THR A 183 19.23 6.56 -12.20
C THR A 183 19.74 5.16 -12.53
N LYS A 184 20.93 5.04 -13.11
CA LYS A 184 21.73 3.81 -13.18
C LYS A 184 21.96 3.18 -11.80
N SER A 185 21.51 3.84 -10.74
CA SER A 185 21.64 3.45 -9.34
C SER A 185 20.62 2.38 -8.88
N LEU A 186 19.65 2.00 -9.72
CA LEU A 186 18.71 0.91 -9.40
C LEU A 186 19.34 -0.48 -9.57
N ASP A 187 20.41 -0.57 -10.36
CA ASP A 187 21.15 -1.82 -10.56
C ASP A 187 21.84 -2.24 -9.25
N GLY A 188 21.47 -3.42 -8.75
CA GLY A 188 22.03 -3.97 -7.52
C GLY A 188 21.19 -3.78 -6.25
N HIS A 189 20.11 -3.00 -6.28
CA HIS A 189 19.21 -2.88 -5.15
C HIS A 189 18.11 -3.93 -5.17
N ARG A 190 18.01 -4.68 -4.07
CA ARG A 190 16.89 -5.62 -3.85
C ARG A 190 15.70 -4.84 -3.27
N ALA A 191 14.79 -4.42 -4.13
CA ALA A 191 13.57 -3.75 -3.71
C ALA A 191 12.65 -4.70 -2.92
N TYR A 192 12.16 -4.23 -1.78
CA TYR A 192 11.08 -4.87 -1.03
C TYR A 192 9.71 -4.42 -1.55
N LEU A 193 9.58 -3.12 -1.87
CA LEU A 193 8.42 -2.51 -2.50
C LEU A 193 8.89 -1.48 -3.54
N GLY A 194 8.25 -1.49 -4.69
CA GLY A 194 8.36 -0.43 -5.69
C GLY A 194 6.99 0.20 -5.94
N ILE A 195 6.91 1.51 -5.83
CA ILE A 195 5.74 2.34 -6.15
C ILE A 195 6.10 3.15 -7.39
N VAL A 196 5.30 3.04 -8.47
CA VAL A 196 5.59 3.64 -9.78
C VAL A 196 4.46 4.57 -10.21
#